data_4d73b0474513adca495437dcef7a7621
#
_entry.id   4d73b0474513adca495437dcef7a7621
#
_cell.length_a   1.000
_cell.length_b   1.000
_cell.length_c   1.000
_cell.angle_alpha   90.00
_cell.angle_beta   90.00
_cell.angle_gamma   90.00
#
_symmetry.space_group_name_H-M   'P 1'
#
loop_
_entity.id
_entity.type
_entity.pdbx_description
1 polymer ?
#
loop_
_entity_poly.entity_id
_entity_poly.type
_entity_poly.pdbx_seq_one_letter_code
_entity_poly.pdbx_strand_id
1 'polypeptide(L)'
;MIEGEDKDGAPCISEIGYTIDNTSKTRALFEINKGVHSGDSREGVNANTKIPEEFRRVHFINMVYVADGPSDIPAFSVLNKNGGATFAIYPKGDLRALSQVEQMRVEGRINMYAEADYSEGTMAYMWICNKITEFADRIRKEERDKIAKYAGSQGPKHLVD
;
A
#
# COMPACT_ATOMS: atom_id res chain seq x y z
N MET A 1 11.15 2.20 -13.63
CA MET A 1 12.36 1.61 -14.23
C MET A 1 12.05 1.35 -15.68
N ILE A 2 13.00 1.54 -16.58
CA ILE A 2 12.84 1.29 -18.02
C ILE A 2 13.44 -0.07 -18.29
N GLU A 3 12.65 -0.94 -18.90
CA GLU A 3 13.10 -2.28 -19.29
C GLU A 3 13.98 -2.20 -20.55
N GLY A 4 14.99 -3.03 -20.63
CA GLY A 4 15.88 -3.21 -21.77
C GLY A 4 16.33 -4.66 -21.85
N GLU A 5 17.23 -4.94 -22.74
CA GLU A 5 17.86 -6.27 -22.87
C GLU A 5 19.33 -6.19 -22.49
N ASP A 6 19.83 -7.20 -21.81
CA ASP A 6 21.26 -7.33 -21.53
C ASP A 6 22.03 -7.85 -22.76
N LYS A 7 23.34 -8.11 -22.60
CA LYS A 7 24.21 -8.57 -23.68
C LYS A 7 23.81 -9.94 -24.26
N ASP A 8 23.04 -10.71 -23.51
CA ASP A 8 22.58 -12.06 -23.85
C ASP A 8 21.12 -12.05 -24.33
N GLY A 9 20.49 -10.86 -24.45
CA GLY A 9 19.10 -10.67 -24.87
C GLY A 9 18.07 -10.99 -23.77
N ALA A 10 18.52 -11.12 -22.52
CA ALA A 10 17.61 -11.33 -21.41
C ALA A 10 17.01 -9.99 -20.90
N PRO A 11 15.74 -9.97 -20.48
CA PRO A 11 15.13 -8.76 -19.93
C PRO A 11 15.91 -8.23 -18.72
N CYS A 12 16.29 -6.97 -18.75
CA CYS A 12 16.98 -6.32 -17.65
C CYS A 12 16.46 -4.89 -17.43
N ILE A 13 16.81 -4.31 -16.28
CA ILE A 13 16.55 -2.90 -16.01
C ILE A 13 17.68 -2.09 -16.64
N SER A 14 17.37 -1.33 -17.69
CA SER A 14 18.35 -0.52 -18.41
C SER A 14 18.58 0.84 -17.81
N GLU A 15 17.52 1.49 -17.32
CA GLU A 15 17.58 2.86 -16.83
C GLU A 15 16.66 3.10 -15.64
N ILE A 16 17.02 4.10 -14.80
CA ILE A 16 16.16 4.63 -13.75
C ILE A 16 15.14 5.57 -14.40
N GLY A 17 13.90 5.13 -14.56
CA GLY A 17 12.84 5.94 -15.14
C GLY A 17 12.33 7.04 -14.21
N TYR A 18 12.33 6.79 -12.88
CA TYR A 18 11.86 7.72 -11.87
C TYR A 18 12.48 7.42 -10.51
N THR A 19 12.88 8.45 -9.78
CA THR A 19 13.42 8.35 -8.42
C THR A 19 12.43 8.93 -7.41
N ILE A 20 12.14 8.19 -6.36
CA ILE A 20 11.28 8.62 -5.27
C ILE A 20 12.17 9.17 -4.14
N ASP A 21 11.99 10.43 -3.81
CA ASP A 21 12.60 11.10 -2.67
C ASP A 21 11.63 11.21 -1.47
N ASN A 22 12.08 11.83 -0.39
CA ASN A 22 11.28 12.00 0.82
C ASN A 22 9.98 12.78 0.59
N THR A 23 9.97 13.69 -0.38
CA THR A 23 8.80 14.53 -0.71
C THR A 23 7.82 13.78 -1.59
N SER A 24 8.32 12.99 -2.53
CA SER A 24 7.52 12.25 -3.49
C SER A 24 6.94 10.93 -2.95
N LYS A 25 7.45 10.40 -1.81
CA LYS A 25 6.91 9.18 -1.17
C LYS A 25 5.40 9.29 -0.89
N THR A 26 4.97 10.38 -0.31
CA THR A 26 3.54 10.63 -0.02
C THR A 26 2.72 10.73 -1.29
N ARG A 27 3.23 11.40 -2.32
CA ARG A 27 2.59 11.48 -3.63
C ARG A 27 2.42 10.09 -4.25
N ALA A 28 3.45 9.25 -4.19
CA ALA A 28 3.40 7.88 -4.71
C ALA A 28 2.27 7.06 -4.07
N LEU A 29 2.00 7.22 -2.76
CA LEU A 29 0.85 6.59 -2.10
C LEU A 29 -0.48 7.01 -2.73
N PHE A 30 -0.65 8.29 -3.05
CA PHE A 30 -1.86 8.77 -3.74
C PHE A 30 -1.94 8.31 -5.19
N GLU A 31 -0.82 8.20 -5.89
CA GLU A 31 -0.76 7.65 -7.25
C GLU A 31 -1.21 6.19 -7.28
N ILE A 32 -0.71 5.37 -6.34
CA ILE A 32 -1.16 3.98 -6.17
C ILE A 32 -2.65 3.93 -5.82
N ASN A 33 -3.10 4.74 -4.85
CA ASN A 33 -4.49 4.80 -4.43
C ASN A 33 -5.44 5.10 -5.59
N LYS A 34 -5.06 6.03 -6.46
CA LYS A 34 -5.89 6.47 -7.60
C LYS A 34 -5.65 5.66 -8.88
N GLY A 35 -4.60 4.84 -8.92
CA GLY A 35 -4.22 4.09 -10.13
C GLY A 35 -3.70 4.98 -11.25
N VAL A 36 -3.03 6.07 -10.89
CA VAL A 36 -2.43 7.02 -11.85
C VAL A 36 -0.90 6.99 -11.71
N HIS A 37 -0.20 7.33 -12.78
CA HIS A 37 1.26 7.41 -12.77
C HIS A 37 1.71 8.76 -13.31
N SER A 38 2.80 9.32 -12.77
CA SER A 38 3.36 10.62 -13.13
C SER A 38 3.74 10.80 -14.61
N GLY A 39 3.83 9.70 -15.36
CA GLY A 39 4.11 9.70 -16.80
C GLY A 39 2.94 9.26 -17.68
N ASP A 40 1.80 8.95 -17.07
CA ASP A 40 0.63 8.46 -17.82
C ASP A 40 -0.12 9.65 -18.42
N SER A 41 -0.10 9.73 -19.75
CA SER A 41 -0.76 10.77 -20.55
C SER A 41 -2.28 10.60 -20.62
N ARG A 42 -2.89 9.82 -19.74
CA ARG A 42 -4.35 9.76 -19.67
C ARG A 42 -4.87 11.12 -19.27
N GLU A 43 -5.50 11.75 -20.23
CA GLU A 43 -5.97 13.14 -20.24
C GLU A 43 -6.44 13.61 -18.85
N GLY A 44 -5.64 14.45 -18.20
CA GLY A 44 -6.05 15.22 -17.04
C GLY A 44 -6.16 14.53 -15.69
N VAL A 45 -5.95 13.22 -15.58
CA VAL A 45 -6.01 12.49 -14.29
C VAL A 45 -4.62 12.36 -13.68
N ASN A 46 -4.44 12.92 -12.48
CA ASN A 46 -3.18 12.87 -11.75
C ASN A 46 -3.41 12.69 -10.23
N ALA A 47 -2.33 12.65 -9.45
CA ALA A 47 -2.42 12.48 -8.01
C ALA A 47 -3.31 13.51 -7.28
N ASN A 48 -3.50 14.71 -7.84
CA ASN A 48 -4.32 15.78 -7.27
C ASN A 48 -5.79 15.70 -7.71
N THR A 49 -6.12 14.92 -8.74
CA THR A 49 -7.48 14.77 -9.22
C THR A 49 -8.38 14.21 -8.12
N LYS A 50 -9.54 14.84 -7.90
CA LYS A 50 -10.54 14.35 -6.94
C LYS A 50 -11.27 13.14 -7.52
N ILE A 51 -10.95 11.96 -7.01
CA ILE A 51 -11.60 10.70 -7.39
C ILE A 51 -12.41 10.22 -6.18
N PRO A 52 -13.74 9.97 -6.32
CA PRO A 52 -14.55 9.34 -5.28
C PRO A 52 -13.94 8.03 -4.80
N GLU A 53 -14.16 7.68 -3.53
CA GLU A 53 -13.48 6.55 -2.91
C GLU A 53 -13.79 5.23 -3.61
N GLU A 54 -15.02 5.03 -4.02
CA GLU A 54 -15.50 3.84 -4.74
C GLU A 54 -14.81 3.58 -6.09
N PHE A 55 -14.21 4.62 -6.70
CA PHE A 55 -13.49 4.52 -7.97
C PHE A 55 -11.98 4.47 -7.81
N ARG A 56 -11.47 4.48 -6.59
CA ARG A 56 -10.03 4.37 -6.34
C ARG A 56 -9.57 2.94 -6.57
N ARG A 57 -8.42 2.80 -7.22
CA ARG A 57 -7.88 1.49 -7.57
C ARG A 57 -7.47 0.66 -6.36
N VAL A 58 -6.80 1.29 -5.38
CA VAL A 58 -6.37 0.64 -4.14
C VAL A 58 -6.77 1.52 -2.98
N HIS A 59 -7.66 1.05 -2.12
CA HIS A 59 -8.03 1.77 -0.91
C HIS A 59 -6.87 1.77 0.09
N PHE A 60 -6.61 2.89 0.76
CA PHE A 60 -5.53 3.00 1.74
C PHE A 60 -5.59 1.92 2.81
N ILE A 61 -6.79 1.53 3.23
CA ILE A 61 -7.02 0.47 4.21
C ILE A 61 -6.46 -0.90 3.78
N ASN A 62 -6.20 -1.08 2.49
CA ASN A 62 -5.63 -2.29 1.88
C ASN A 62 -4.16 -2.06 1.45
N MET A 63 -3.47 -1.12 2.07
CA MET A 63 -2.05 -0.86 1.83
C MET A 63 -1.21 -1.14 3.06
N VAL A 64 -0.01 -1.65 2.84
CA VAL A 64 1.09 -1.68 3.82
C VAL A 64 2.19 -0.75 3.33
N TYR A 65 2.72 0.09 4.20
CA TYR A 65 3.93 0.85 3.96
C TYR A 65 5.05 0.36 4.87
N VAL A 66 6.14 -0.10 4.25
CA VAL A 66 7.33 -0.61 4.96
C VAL A 66 8.48 0.36 4.72
N ALA A 67 9.13 0.82 5.78
CA ALA A 67 10.28 1.72 5.70
C ALA A 67 11.16 1.64 6.94
N ASP A 68 12.33 2.27 6.89
CA ASP A 68 13.38 2.10 7.88
C ASP A 68 13.58 3.33 8.80
N GLY A 69 12.87 4.43 8.60
CA GLY A 69 13.22 5.57 9.41
C GLY A 69 12.34 6.82 9.38
N PRO A 70 12.80 7.87 10.06
CA PRO A 70 12.04 9.11 10.26
C PRO A 70 11.72 9.89 8.99
N SER A 71 12.48 9.70 7.92
CA SER A 71 12.20 10.33 6.63
C SER A 71 10.86 9.87 6.04
N ASP A 72 10.32 8.75 6.54
CA ASP A 72 9.07 8.15 6.11
C ASP A 72 7.85 8.53 6.97
N ILE A 73 8.07 9.30 8.04
CA ILE A 73 6.99 9.75 8.93
C ILE A 73 5.82 10.40 8.19
N PRO A 74 6.01 11.27 7.19
CA PRO A 74 4.88 11.82 6.42
C PRO A 74 4.06 10.75 5.72
N ALA A 75 4.70 9.76 5.11
CA ALA A 75 4.03 8.64 4.44
C ALA A 75 3.30 7.73 5.44
N PHE A 76 3.94 7.38 6.56
CA PHE A 76 3.31 6.66 7.66
C PHE A 76 2.07 7.38 8.17
N SER A 77 2.17 8.71 8.39
CA SER A 77 1.05 9.51 8.89
C SER A 77 -0.14 9.51 7.93
N VAL A 78 0.11 9.63 6.63
CA VAL A 78 -0.96 9.56 5.62
C VAL A 78 -1.62 8.19 5.64
N LEU A 79 -0.84 7.13 5.70
CA LEU A 79 -1.39 5.79 5.68
C LEU A 79 -2.19 5.47 6.95
N ASN A 80 -1.63 5.75 8.13
CA ASN A 80 -2.32 5.58 9.42
C ASN A 80 -3.63 6.35 9.48
N LYS A 81 -3.63 7.62 9.06
CA LYS A 81 -4.85 8.46 9.04
C LYS A 81 -5.96 7.88 8.16
N ASN A 82 -5.59 7.13 7.13
CA ASN A 82 -6.53 6.52 6.19
C ASN A 82 -6.76 5.02 6.46
N GLY A 83 -6.34 4.50 7.62
CA GLY A 83 -6.62 3.13 8.05
C GLY A 83 -5.73 2.05 7.43
N GLY A 84 -4.69 2.43 6.71
CA GLY A 84 -3.69 1.50 6.20
C GLY A 84 -2.72 1.01 7.28
N ALA A 85 -1.87 0.06 6.95
CA ALA A 85 -0.92 -0.53 7.88
C ALA A 85 0.50 0.02 7.66
N THR A 86 1.19 0.32 8.76
CA THR A 86 2.55 0.88 8.74
C THR A 86 3.50 -0.02 9.52
N PHE A 87 4.64 -0.29 8.91
CA PHE A 87 5.62 -1.22 9.43
C PHE A 87 7.04 -0.65 9.28
N ALA A 88 7.73 -0.47 10.40
CA ALA A 88 9.13 -0.04 10.36
C ALA A 88 10.07 -1.23 10.47
N ILE A 89 11.17 -1.18 9.75
CA ILE A 89 12.23 -2.18 9.78
C ILE A 89 13.53 -1.56 10.25
N TYR A 90 14.35 -2.35 10.91
CA TYR A 90 15.69 -1.94 11.34
C TYR A 90 16.74 -3.02 11.06
N PRO A 91 18.02 -2.64 10.84
CA PRO A 91 19.10 -3.61 10.62
C PRO A 91 19.35 -4.47 11.85
N LYS A 92 19.63 -5.75 11.65
CA LYS A 92 19.96 -6.69 12.71
C LYS A 92 21.13 -6.20 13.56
N GLY A 93 20.93 -6.17 14.87
CA GLY A 93 21.96 -5.78 15.82
C GLY A 93 22.18 -4.26 15.96
N ASP A 94 21.44 -3.42 15.23
CA ASP A 94 21.51 -1.96 15.36
C ASP A 94 20.57 -1.47 16.47
N LEU A 95 21.11 -1.32 17.69
CA LEU A 95 20.37 -0.83 18.85
C LEU A 95 19.89 0.61 18.70
N ARG A 96 20.59 1.44 17.91
CA ARG A 96 20.19 2.81 17.68
C ARG A 96 18.94 2.87 16.78
N ALA A 97 18.99 2.12 15.68
CA ALA A 97 17.83 1.99 14.79
C ALA A 97 16.63 1.34 15.49
N LEU A 98 16.86 0.31 16.32
CA LEU A 98 15.83 -0.29 17.16
C LEU A 98 15.16 0.74 18.06
N SER A 99 15.94 1.51 18.85
CA SER A 99 15.39 2.53 19.75
C SER A 99 14.59 3.59 19.00
N GLN A 100 15.01 3.93 17.78
CA GLN A 100 14.34 4.91 16.94
C GLN A 100 12.95 4.42 16.46
N VAL A 101 12.85 3.19 15.96
CA VAL A 101 11.57 2.63 15.52
C VAL A 101 10.64 2.34 16.69
N GLU A 102 11.19 1.96 17.86
CA GLU A 102 10.44 1.80 19.11
C GLU A 102 9.80 3.12 19.54
N GLN A 103 10.56 4.21 19.51
CA GLN A 103 10.01 5.53 19.81
C GLN A 103 8.89 5.91 18.83
N MET A 104 9.06 5.67 17.53
CA MET A 104 8.03 5.93 16.54
C MET A 104 6.74 5.14 16.83
N ARG A 105 6.86 3.91 17.33
CA ARG A 105 5.71 3.11 17.75
C ARG A 105 5.03 3.68 18.99
N VAL A 106 5.79 4.05 20.00
CA VAL A 106 5.26 4.70 21.24
C VAL A 106 4.53 5.99 20.91
N GLU A 107 5.05 6.78 19.97
CA GLU A 107 4.41 7.99 19.45
C GLU A 107 3.18 7.73 18.55
N GLY A 108 2.84 6.48 18.29
CA GLY A 108 1.71 6.10 17.42
C GLY A 108 1.93 6.39 15.93
N ARG A 109 3.17 6.58 15.50
CA ARG A 109 3.51 6.87 14.09
C ARG A 109 3.50 5.64 13.22
N ILE A 110 3.74 4.47 13.81
CA ILE A 110 3.75 3.17 13.14
C ILE A 110 2.96 2.13 13.94
N ASN A 111 2.44 1.11 13.25
CA ASN A 111 1.70 0.03 13.90
C ASN A 111 2.61 -1.05 14.48
N MET A 112 3.71 -1.35 13.78
CA MET A 112 4.62 -2.43 14.12
C MET A 112 6.04 -2.15 13.63
N TYR A 113 7.04 -2.80 14.23
CA TYR A 113 8.42 -2.84 13.74
C TYR A 113 9.04 -4.22 13.95
N ALA A 114 10.06 -4.56 13.15
CA ALA A 114 10.89 -5.75 13.32
C ALA A 114 12.26 -5.58 12.65
N GLU A 115 13.15 -6.55 12.88
CA GLU A 115 14.37 -6.65 12.09
C GLU A 115 14.06 -6.80 10.60
N ALA A 116 14.92 -6.28 9.73
CA ALA A 116 14.82 -6.36 8.28
C ALA A 116 15.19 -7.76 7.76
N ASP A 117 14.51 -8.76 8.29
CA ASP A 117 14.63 -10.16 7.89
C ASP A 117 13.26 -10.68 7.44
N TYR A 118 13.15 -10.96 6.15
CA TYR A 118 11.92 -11.43 5.51
C TYR A 118 11.91 -12.96 5.30
N SER A 119 12.83 -13.68 5.94
CA SER A 119 12.86 -15.15 5.88
C SER A 119 11.61 -15.73 6.54
N GLU A 120 11.20 -16.91 6.07
CA GLU A 120 10.04 -17.60 6.63
C GLU A 120 10.19 -17.81 8.15
N GLY A 121 9.11 -17.53 8.89
CA GLY A 121 9.07 -17.64 10.35
C GLY A 121 9.60 -16.43 11.12
N THR A 122 10.17 -15.42 10.45
CA THR A 122 10.57 -14.18 11.13
C THR A 122 9.36 -13.29 11.42
N MET A 123 9.52 -12.32 12.31
CA MET A 123 8.45 -11.40 12.69
C MET A 123 7.99 -10.56 11.49
N ALA A 124 8.92 -10.08 10.67
CA ALA A 124 8.58 -9.31 9.48
C ALA A 124 7.77 -10.14 8.48
N TYR A 125 8.21 -11.36 8.19
CA TYR A 125 7.50 -12.28 7.31
C TYR A 125 6.07 -12.57 7.81
N MET A 126 5.95 -13.02 9.06
CA MET A 126 4.67 -13.39 9.65
C MET A 126 3.68 -12.22 9.68
N TRP A 127 4.16 -11.03 10.08
CA TRP A 127 3.29 -9.86 10.15
C TRP A 127 2.78 -9.42 8.77
N ILE A 128 3.66 -9.40 7.77
CA ILE A 128 3.29 -9.03 6.39
C ILE A 128 2.29 -10.04 5.82
N CYS A 129 2.57 -11.35 5.98
CA CYS A 129 1.66 -12.41 5.52
C CYS A 129 0.27 -12.30 6.18
N ASN A 130 0.24 -12.02 7.50
CA ASN A 130 -1.03 -11.80 8.20
C ASN A 130 -1.79 -10.61 7.63
N LYS A 131 -1.11 -9.48 7.36
CA LYS A 131 -1.75 -8.30 6.76
C LYS A 131 -2.29 -8.57 5.35
N ILE A 132 -1.55 -9.31 4.53
CA ILE A 132 -2.02 -9.72 3.21
C ILE A 132 -3.29 -10.57 3.33
N THR A 133 -3.33 -11.49 4.28
CA THR A 133 -4.52 -12.33 4.54
C THR A 133 -5.70 -11.47 4.97
N GLU A 134 -5.51 -10.57 5.94
CA GLU A 134 -6.56 -9.64 6.38
C GLU A 134 -7.13 -8.82 5.23
N PHE A 135 -6.27 -8.31 4.33
CA PHE A 135 -6.69 -7.52 3.18
C PHE A 135 -7.47 -8.37 2.16
N ALA A 136 -6.97 -9.56 1.87
CA ALA A 136 -7.63 -10.48 0.93
C ALA A 136 -9.03 -10.86 1.43
N ASP A 137 -9.18 -11.14 2.72
CA ASP A 137 -10.47 -11.50 3.31
C ASP A 137 -11.43 -10.32 3.31
N ARG A 138 -10.94 -9.10 3.61
CA ARG A 138 -11.74 -7.87 3.53
C ARG A 138 -12.25 -7.63 2.12
N ILE A 139 -11.37 -7.67 1.11
CA ILE A 139 -11.72 -7.45 -0.29
C ILE A 139 -12.77 -8.48 -0.74
N ARG A 140 -12.56 -9.77 -0.43
CA ARG A 140 -13.52 -10.83 -0.77
C ARG A 140 -14.88 -10.60 -0.10
N LYS A 141 -14.89 -10.16 1.16
CA LYS A 141 -16.12 -9.86 1.88
C LYS A 141 -16.87 -8.69 1.24
N GLU A 142 -16.18 -7.60 0.96
CA GLU A 142 -16.76 -6.42 0.32
C GLU A 142 -17.37 -6.74 -1.05
N GLU A 143 -16.70 -7.58 -1.85
CA GLU A 143 -17.23 -8.03 -3.14
C GLU A 143 -18.48 -8.89 -2.98
N ARG A 144 -18.48 -9.84 -2.04
CA ARG A 144 -19.67 -10.66 -1.75
C ARG A 144 -20.84 -9.80 -1.30
N ASP A 145 -20.60 -8.82 -0.42
CA ASP A 145 -21.63 -7.93 0.09
C ASP A 145 -22.21 -7.06 -1.04
N LYS A 146 -21.38 -6.58 -1.98
CA LYS A 146 -21.84 -5.86 -3.18
C LYS A 146 -22.74 -6.72 -4.06
N ILE A 147 -22.33 -7.96 -4.34
CA ILE A 147 -23.12 -8.92 -5.13
C ILE A 147 -24.45 -9.23 -4.44
N ALA A 148 -24.43 -9.50 -3.12
CA ALA A 148 -25.64 -9.78 -2.37
C ALA A 148 -26.65 -8.62 -2.39
N LYS A 149 -26.17 -7.38 -2.23
CA LYS A 149 -27.01 -6.19 -2.35
C LYS A 149 -27.63 -6.06 -3.75
N TYR A 150 -26.83 -6.30 -4.79
CA TYR A 150 -27.31 -6.24 -6.17
C TYR A 150 -28.35 -7.34 -6.47
N ALA A 151 -28.08 -8.58 -6.05
CA ALA A 151 -29.01 -9.69 -6.22
C ALA A 151 -30.32 -9.50 -5.42
N GLY A 152 -30.24 -8.96 -4.20
CA GLY A 152 -31.42 -8.67 -3.36
C GLY A 152 -32.27 -7.52 -3.90
N SER A 153 -31.69 -6.60 -4.67
CA SER A 153 -32.43 -5.48 -5.28
C SER A 153 -33.20 -5.86 -6.55
N GLN A 154 -32.92 -7.01 -7.14
CA GLN A 154 -33.53 -7.52 -8.36
C GLN A 154 -34.56 -8.65 -8.10
N GLY A 155 -35.03 -8.82 -6.87
CA GLY A 155 -36.12 -9.75 -6.57
C GLY A 155 -37.34 -9.45 -7.45
N PRO A 156 -38.01 -10.48 -8.02
CA PRO A 156 -39.18 -10.25 -8.87
C PRO A 156 -40.23 -9.49 -8.06
N LYS A 157 -40.65 -8.32 -8.52
CA LYS A 157 -41.86 -7.67 -8.04
C LYS A 157 -43.00 -8.55 -8.48
N HIS A 158 -43.58 -9.32 -7.58
CA HIS A 158 -44.85 -9.94 -7.83
C HIS A 158 -45.86 -8.82 -8.12
N LEU A 159 -46.31 -8.73 -9.37
CA LEU A 159 -47.50 -8.01 -9.68
C LEU A 159 -48.64 -8.75 -8.99
N VAL A 160 -49.13 -8.18 -7.91
CA VAL A 160 -50.37 -8.61 -7.28
C VAL A 160 -51.47 -7.86 -8.09
N ASP A 161 -52.23 -8.61 -8.87
CA ASP A 161 -53.46 -8.15 -9.48
C ASP A 161 -54.53 -7.86 -8.43
#